data_59cf2f9c6f4580359f47db0e605548a6
#
_entry.id   59cf2f9c6f4580359f47db0e605548a6
#
_cell.length_a   1.000
_cell.length_b   1.000
_cell.length_c   1.000
_cell.angle_alpha   90.00
_cell.angle_beta   90.00
_cell.angle_gamma   90.00
#
_symmetry.space_group_name_H-M   'P 1'
#
loop_
_entity.id
_entity.type
_entity.pdbx_description
1 polymer ?
#
loop_
_entity_poly.entity_id
_entity_poly.type
_entity_poly.pdbx_seq_one_letter_code
_entity_poly.pdbx_strand_id
1 'polypeptide(L)'
;STLFPYTTLFRSESQLEVDRRMVRKRITSIRRELERLSDVRSLQRESRYGSGMFKVALAGYTNAGKSSLINRLTGADVLSYDKLFATLDSTTRKFELPEGREGTVTDTVGFIQKLPTTLVEAFKSTLDEITGADLILHVIDASSPEFEGQIEAVCEVLDQIGAQSIPTIATFNKCDLLDAETLAGLKRRYPSARFVSARSGEGIEGLVGAIAQAASSADAKLDVLVPYQRGDLVSLAHERCHIISESHEATGTRLQLLAAPAFVSAFSPYLVRSEERRVGKSVDL
;
A
#
# COMPACT_ATOMS: atom_id res chain seq x y z
N SER A 1 42.84 -25.39 -59.67
CA SER A 1 41.64 -24.55 -59.50
C SER A 1 41.10 -24.75 -58.10
N THR A 2 41.47 -23.88 -57.18
CA THR A 2 40.95 -23.83 -55.80
C THR A 2 39.85 -22.79 -55.74
N LEU A 3 38.57 -23.20 -55.67
CA LEU A 3 37.42 -22.37 -55.39
C LEU A 3 37.33 -22.24 -53.88
N PHE A 4 37.52 -21.01 -53.38
CA PHE A 4 37.33 -20.64 -52.01
C PHE A 4 35.82 -20.50 -51.70
N PRO A 5 35.33 -20.97 -50.55
CA PRO A 5 33.92 -20.88 -50.21
C PRO A 5 33.60 -19.54 -49.57
N TYR A 6 33.56 -18.46 -50.35
CA TYR A 6 33.10 -17.14 -49.88
C TYR A 6 31.58 -17.03 -49.64
N THR A 7 30.81 -18.01 -50.04
CA THR A 7 29.36 -18.02 -49.98
C THR A 7 28.79 -18.33 -48.60
N THR A 8 29.59 -18.87 -47.64
CA THR A 8 29.10 -19.29 -46.34
C THR A 8 29.16 -18.16 -45.31
N LEU A 9 30.10 -17.21 -45.45
CA LEU A 9 30.24 -16.08 -44.54
C LEU A 9 29.11 -15.04 -44.70
N PHE A 10 28.68 -14.76 -45.92
CA PHE A 10 27.59 -13.84 -46.22
C PHE A 10 26.21 -14.37 -45.78
N ARG A 11 26.01 -15.66 -45.74
CA ARG A 11 24.77 -16.28 -45.30
C ARG A 11 24.60 -16.22 -43.77
N SER A 12 25.68 -16.33 -43.04
CA SER A 12 25.66 -16.26 -41.59
C SER A 12 25.45 -14.81 -41.06
N GLU A 13 26.00 -13.78 -41.73
CA GLU A 13 25.76 -12.39 -41.38
C GLU A 13 24.30 -11.98 -41.62
N SER A 14 23.71 -12.41 -42.76
CA SER A 14 22.28 -12.13 -43.03
C SER A 14 21.35 -12.84 -42.06
N GLN A 15 21.68 -14.04 -41.59
CA GLN A 15 20.89 -14.78 -40.62
C GLN A 15 20.94 -14.14 -39.25
N LEU A 16 22.12 -13.70 -38.78
CA LEU A 16 22.31 -12.96 -37.54
C LEU A 16 21.58 -11.60 -37.54
N GLU A 17 21.53 -10.96 -38.70
CA GLU A 17 20.83 -9.68 -38.84
C GLU A 17 19.30 -9.87 -38.81
N VAL A 18 18.78 -10.91 -39.42
CA VAL A 18 17.37 -11.31 -39.35
C VAL A 18 16.99 -11.70 -37.92
N ASP A 19 17.80 -12.48 -37.22
CA ASP A 19 17.55 -12.89 -35.84
C ASP A 19 17.58 -11.67 -34.90
N ARG A 20 18.55 -10.79 -35.04
CA ARG A 20 18.58 -9.51 -34.28
C ARG A 20 17.34 -8.64 -34.52
N ARG A 21 16.85 -8.60 -35.76
CA ARG A 21 15.64 -7.86 -36.11
C ARG A 21 14.39 -8.51 -35.52
N MET A 22 14.29 -9.83 -35.49
CA MET A 22 13.19 -10.55 -34.84
C MET A 22 13.20 -10.34 -33.34
N VAL A 23 14.36 -10.46 -32.70
CA VAL A 23 14.51 -10.19 -31.26
C VAL A 23 14.11 -8.74 -30.90
N ARG A 24 14.58 -7.75 -31.67
CA ARG A 24 14.18 -6.34 -31.47
C ARG A 24 12.69 -6.13 -31.64
N LYS A 25 12.05 -6.74 -32.63
CA LYS A 25 10.60 -6.68 -32.81
C LYS A 25 9.86 -7.31 -31.63
N ARG A 26 10.36 -8.43 -31.11
CA ARG A 26 9.77 -9.11 -29.95
C ARG A 26 9.89 -8.28 -28.69
N ILE A 27 11.05 -7.67 -28.44
CA ILE A 27 11.28 -6.74 -27.33
C ILE A 27 10.31 -5.55 -27.43
N THR A 28 10.16 -4.96 -28.62
CA THR A 28 9.24 -3.83 -28.83
C THR A 28 7.77 -4.23 -28.61
N SER A 29 7.39 -5.44 -29.04
CA SER A 29 6.05 -5.97 -28.79
C SER A 29 5.77 -6.17 -27.31
N ILE A 30 6.71 -6.77 -26.58
CA ILE A 30 6.61 -7.00 -25.14
C ILE A 30 6.55 -5.67 -24.38
N ARG A 31 7.36 -4.67 -24.76
CA ARG A 31 7.31 -3.33 -24.13
C ARG A 31 5.94 -2.69 -24.31
N ARG A 32 5.35 -2.73 -25.51
CA ARG A 32 4.00 -2.19 -25.75
C ARG A 32 2.92 -2.93 -24.98
N GLU A 33 3.08 -4.22 -24.77
CA GLU A 33 2.14 -5.02 -23.98
C GLU A 33 2.24 -4.69 -22.49
N LEU A 34 3.46 -4.47 -21.99
CA LEU A 34 3.71 -4.00 -20.62
C LEU A 34 3.15 -2.58 -20.40
N GLU A 35 3.30 -1.66 -21.35
CA GLU A 35 2.71 -0.31 -21.29
C GLU A 35 1.18 -0.39 -21.21
N ARG A 36 0.53 -1.20 -22.05
CA ARG A 36 -0.93 -1.40 -22.02
C ARG A 36 -1.41 -1.99 -20.69
N LEU A 37 -0.69 -2.98 -20.15
CA LEU A 37 -1.00 -3.57 -18.85
C LEU A 37 -0.84 -2.53 -17.72
N SER A 38 0.16 -1.66 -17.81
CA SER A 38 0.35 -0.54 -16.88
C SER A 38 -0.83 0.43 -16.93
N ASP A 39 -1.31 0.80 -18.13
CA ASP A 39 -2.45 1.70 -18.31
C ASP A 39 -3.75 1.09 -17.75
N VAL A 40 -4.01 -0.20 -18.00
CA VAL A 40 -5.19 -0.88 -17.44
C VAL A 40 -5.11 -0.94 -15.91
N ARG A 41 -3.91 -1.19 -15.35
CA ARG A 41 -3.69 -1.18 -13.89
C ARG A 41 -3.85 0.22 -13.30
N SER A 42 -3.46 1.29 -14.02
CA SER A 42 -3.66 2.67 -13.57
C SER A 42 -5.15 3.04 -13.51
N LEU A 43 -5.94 2.66 -14.51
CA LEU A 43 -7.40 2.86 -14.51
C LEU A 43 -8.10 2.08 -13.39
N GLN A 44 -7.67 0.85 -13.12
CA GLN A 44 -8.17 0.07 -11.98
C GLN A 44 -7.76 0.67 -10.63
N ARG A 45 -6.58 1.32 -10.57
CA ARG A 45 -6.13 2.09 -9.42
C ARG A 45 -7.03 3.32 -9.20
N GLU A 46 -7.26 4.13 -10.23
CA GLU A 46 -8.14 5.30 -10.15
C GLU A 46 -9.56 4.93 -9.66
N SER A 47 -10.13 3.83 -10.15
CA SER A 47 -11.41 3.32 -9.65
C SER A 47 -11.35 2.96 -8.16
N ARG A 48 -10.24 2.42 -7.67
CA ARG A 48 -10.00 2.13 -6.24
C ARG A 48 -9.73 3.40 -5.42
N TYR A 49 -9.12 4.44 -6.01
CA TYR A 49 -8.92 5.74 -5.36
C TYR A 49 -10.25 6.44 -5.01
N GLY A 50 -11.29 6.25 -5.82
CA GLY A 50 -12.64 6.78 -5.56
C GLY A 50 -13.46 6.01 -4.53
N SER A 51 -13.00 4.83 -4.07
CA SER A 51 -13.78 3.98 -3.16
C SER A 51 -13.72 4.39 -1.68
N GLY A 52 -12.82 5.32 -1.30
CA GLY A 52 -12.61 5.74 0.10
C GLY A 52 -12.07 4.64 1.03
N MET A 53 -11.70 3.47 0.50
CA MET A 53 -11.10 2.39 1.28
C MET A 53 -9.67 2.74 1.68
N PHE A 54 -9.31 2.45 2.93
CA PHE A 54 -7.96 2.63 3.43
C PHE A 54 -7.03 1.55 2.86
N LYS A 55 -5.92 1.98 2.26
CA LYS A 55 -5.02 1.10 1.51
C LYS A 55 -3.78 0.80 2.32
N VAL A 56 -3.54 -0.48 2.56
CA VAL A 56 -2.37 -0.98 3.27
C VAL A 56 -1.51 -1.78 2.29
N ALA A 57 -0.23 -1.44 2.17
CA ALA A 57 0.74 -2.23 1.43
C ALA A 57 1.67 -2.97 2.39
N LEU A 58 1.96 -4.24 2.10
CA LEU A 58 2.98 -4.97 2.81
C LEU A 58 4.33 -4.83 2.12
N ALA A 59 5.32 -4.32 2.83
CA ALA A 59 6.71 -4.30 2.42
C ALA A 59 7.52 -5.19 3.36
N GLY A 60 8.56 -5.85 2.85
CA GLY A 60 9.41 -6.68 3.71
C GLY A 60 10.25 -7.65 2.92
N TYR A 61 11.26 -8.17 3.57
CA TYR A 61 12.21 -9.10 2.95
C TYR A 61 11.52 -10.38 2.47
N THR A 62 12.15 -11.10 1.54
CA THR A 62 11.65 -12.42 1.10
C THR A 62 11.52 -13.35 2.31
N ASN A 63 10.46 -14.14 2.34
CA ASN A 63 10.14 -15.08 3.43
C ASN A 63 9.89 -14.45 4.82
N ALA A 64 9.65 -13.14 4.91
CA ALA A 64 9.24 -12.50 6.17
C ALA A 64 7.81 -12.87 6.61
N GLY A 65 7.06 -13.57 5.75
CA GLY A 65 5.70 -14.05 6.03
C GLY A 65 4.59 -13.06 5.63
N LYS A 66 4.84 -12.20 4.62
CA LYS A 66 3.84 -11.23 4.10
C LYS A 66 2.55 -11.90 3.67
N SER A 67 2.63 -12.90 2.77
CA SER A 67 1.44 -13.62 2.26
C SER A 67 0.69 -14.37 3.37
N SER A 68 1.39 -14.92 4.36
CA SER A 68 0.77 -15.53 5.54
C SER A 68 0.03 -14.50 6.40
N LEU A 69 0.61 -13.31 6.54
CA LEU A 69 0.00 -12.20 7.28
C LEU A 69 -1.27 -11.70 6.59
N ILE A 70 -1.25 -11.56 5.26
CA ILE A 70 -2.45 -11.21 4.47
C ILE A 70 -3.56 -12.23 4.68
N ASN A 71 -3.27 -13.53 4.55
CA ASN A 71 -4.26 -14.58 4.76
C ASN A 71 -4.91 -14.45 6.14
N ARG A 72 -4.10 -14.16 7.16
CA ARG A 72 -4.61 -13.99 8.52
C ARG A 72 -5.46 -12.73 8.69
N LEU A 73 -5.08 -11.62 8.08
CA LEU A 73 -5.84 -10.36 8.14
C LEU A 73 -7.16 -10.43 7.36
N THR A 74 -7.20 -11.19 6.27
CA THR A 74 -8.37 -11.26 5.38
C THR A 74 -9.28 -12.47 5.63
N GLY A 75 -8.89 -13.37 6.55
CA GLY A 75 -9.62 -14.63 6.79
C GLY A 75 -9.60 -15.60 5.61
N ALA A 76 -8.69 -15.41 4.64
CA ALA A 76 -8.62 -16.24 3.43
C ALA A 76 -7.57 -17.34 3.57
N ASP A 77 -7.95 -18.58 3.23
CA ASP A 77 -7.06 -19.73 3.13
C ASP A 77 -6.41 -19.80 1.74
N VAL A 78 -5.36 -19.03 1.51
CA VAL A 78 -4.53 -19.20 0.30
C VAL A 78 -3.20 -19.82 0.67
N LEU A 79 -2.81 -20.86 -0.07
CA LEU A 79 -1.55 -21.56 0.09
C LEU A 79 -0.38 -20.55 0.05
N SER A 80 0.21 -20.29 1.22
CA SER A 80 1.48 -19.59 1.31
C SER A 80 2.60 -20.60 1.09
N TYR A 81 3.38 -20.40 0.04
CA TYR A 81 4.53 -21.25 -0.22
C TYR A 81 5.77 -20.64 0.46
N ASP A 82 6.50 -21.46 1.22
CA ASP A 82 7.84 -21.14 1.75
C ASP A 82 8.89 -21.14 0.62
N LYS A 83 8.69 -20.29 -0.38
CA LYS A 83 9.62 -20.11 -1.49
C LYS A 83 10.02 -18.64 -1.62
N LEU A 84 11.28 -18.41 -1.96
CA LEU A 84 11.76 -17.08 -2.35
C LEU A 84 10.91 -16.60 -3.53
N PHE A 85 10.45 -15.35 -3.49
CA PHE A 85 9.55 -14.76 -4.50
C PHE A 85 8.24 -15.52 -4.69
N ALA A 86 7.61 -15.95 -3.59
CA ALA A 86 6.30 -16.61 -3.65
C ALA A 86 5.22 -15.72 -4.31
N THR A 87 5.36 -14.40 -4.19
CA THR A 87 4.49 -13.40 -4.82
C THR A 87 5.29 -12.63 -5.87
N LEU A 88 4.94 -12.79 -7.16
CA LEU A 88 5.50 -12.04 -8.28
C LEU A 88 4.55 -10.94 -8.76
N ASP A 89 3.24 -11.19 -8.69
CA ASP A 89 2.19 -10.23 -9.00
C ASP A 89 1.54 -9.74 -7.70
N SER A 90 1.32 -8.43 -7.59
CA SER A 90 0.63 -7.85 -6.44
C SER A 90 -0.80 -8.38 -6.33
N THR A 91 -1.16 -8.88 -5.17
CA THR A 91 -2.52 -9.35 -4.89
C THR A 91 -3.16 -8.42 -3.86
N THR A 92 -4.22 -7.73 -4.25
CA THR A 92 -4.99 -6.85 -3.35
C THR A 92 -6.22 -7.57 -2.84
N ARG A 93 -6.47 -7.51 -1.54
CA ARG A 93 -7.64 -8.11 -0.89
C ARG A 93 -8.31 -7.12 0.04
N LYS A 94 -9.62 -7.24 0.17
CA LYS A 94 -10.39 -6.52 1.17
C LYS A 94 -10.25 -7.18 2.53
N PHE A 95 -10.25 -6.35 3.57
CA PHE A 95 -10.36 -6.79 4.95
C PHE A 95 -11.21 -5.78 5.73
N GLU A 96 -11.77 -6.22 6.84
CA GLU A 96 -12.60 -5.39 7.70
C GLU A 96 -11.76 -4.82 8.84
N LEU A 97 -11.84 -3.52 9.02
CA LEU A 97 -11.34 -2.79 10.18
C LEU A 97 -12.42 -2.70 11.25
N PRO A 98 -12.06 -2.47 12.52
CA PRO A 98 -13.03 -2.14 13.56
C PRO A 98 -14.01 -1.04 13.11
N GLU A 99 -15.21 -1.04 13.67
CA GLU A 99 -16.29 -0.10 13.34
C GLU A 99 -16.89 -0.25 11.93
N GLY A 100 -16.68 -1.42 11.28
CA GLY A 100 -17.26 -1.72 9.98
C GLY A 100 -16.61 -0.99 8.80
N ARG A 101 -15.45 -0.38 9.01
CA ARG A 101 -14.70 0.27 7.95
C ARG A 101 -14.00 -0.78 7.06
N GLU A 102 -14.13 -0.64 5.75
CA GLU A 102 -13.42 -1.49 4.78
C GLU A 102 -12.03 -0.92 4.49
N GLY A 103 -11.03 -1.81 4.46
CA GLY A 103 -9.68 -1.55 3.98
C GLY A 103 -9.27 -2.53 2.88
N THR A 104 -8.21 -2.19 2.18
CA THR A 104 -7.53 -3.11 1.26
C THR A 104 -6.11 -3.36 1.73
N VAL A 105 -5.67 -4.61 1.62
CA VAL A 105 -4.29 -5.01 1.88
C VAL A 105 -3.70 -5.60 0.62
N THR A 106 -2.53 -5.11 0.22
CA THR A 106 -1.84 -5.54 -0.99
C THR A 106 -0.54 -6.26 -0.64
N ASP A 107 -0.40 -7.50 -1.14
CA ASP A 107 0.88 -8.22 -1.11
C ASP A 107 1.81 -7.66 -2.18
N THR A 108 3.06 -7.44 -1.82
CA THR A 108 4.07 -7.00 -2.77
C THR A 108 5.20 -8.01 -2.88
N VAL A 109 6.03 -7.86 -3.89
CA VAL A 109 7.22 -8.71 -4.07
C VAL A 109 8.12 -8.60 -2.84
N GLY A 110 8.65 -9.74 -2.38
CA GLY A 110 9.64 -9.75 -1.30
C GLY A 110 10.95 -9.12 -1.74
N PHE A 111 11.46 -8.18 -0.95
CA PHE A 111 12.75 -7.55 -1.20
C PHE A 111 13.90 -8.51 -0.91
N ILE A 112 15.01 -8.31 -1.61
CA ILE A 112 16.29 -9.00 -1.42
C ILE A 112 17.40 -7.98 -1.27
N GLN A 113 18.47 -8.38 -0.63
CA GLN A 113 19.67 -7.55 -0.52
C GLN A 113 20.25 -7.27 -1.92
N LYS A 114 20.55 -5.99 -2.23
CA LYS A 114 21.07 -5.54 -3.52
C LYS A 114 20.15 -5.91 -4.70
N LEU A 115 18.92 -5.40 -4.69
CA LEU A 115 18.02 -5.56 -5.84
C LEU A 115 18.68 -4.95 -7.09
N PRO A 116 18.97 -5.73 -8.15
CA PRO A 116 19.52 -5.17 -9.38
C PRO A 116 18.56 -4.14 -9.97
N THR A 117 19.08 -3.04 -10.51
CA THR A 117 18.28 -1.97 -11.13
C THR A 117 17.35 -2.48 -12.22
N THR A 118 17.76 -3.52 -12.96
CA THR A 118 16.93 -4.22 -13.96
C THR A 118 15.73 -4.91 -13.37
N LEU A 119 15.82 -5.42 -12.13
CA LEU A 119 14.69 -6.03 -11.41
C LEU A 119 13.77 -4.94 -10.81
N VAL A 120 14.30 -3.78 -10.40
CA VAL A 120 13.47 -2.64 -9.97
C VAL A 120 12.54 -2.20 -11.11
N GLU A 121 13.05 -2.10 -12.35
CA GLU A 121 12.22 -1.80 -13.52
C GLU A 121 11.17 -2.89 -13.80
N ALA A 122 11.53 -4.16 -13.65
CA ALA A 122 10.60 -5.28 -13.83
C ALA A 122 9.49 -5.31 -12.77
N PHE A 123 9.78 -4.91 -11.54
CA PHE A 123 8.82 -4.86 -10.43
C PHE A 123 8.17 -3.49 -10.24
N LYS A 124 8.42 -2.53 -11.13
CA LYS A 124 7.90 -1.17 -11.02
C LYS A 124 6.40 -1.14 -10.75
N SER A 125 5.62 -1.97 -11.45
CA SER A 125 4.16 -2.03 -11.27
C SER A 125 3.72 -2.53 -9.89
N THR A 126 4.50 -3.40 -9.24
CA THR A 126 4.24 -3.87 -7.87
C THR A 126 4.74 -2.89 -6.83
N LEU A 127 5.82 -2.16 -7.13
CA LEU A 127 6.34 -1.10 -6.29
C LEU A 127 5.44 0.15 -6.32
N ASP A 128 4.78 0.41 -7.46
CA ASP A 128 3.78 1.48 -7.59
C ASP A 128 2.56 1.26 -6.68
N GLU A 129 2.24 0.02 -6.29
CA GLU A 129 1.18 -0.25 -5.30
C GLU A 129 1.59 0.21 -3.89
N ILE A 130 2.89 0.19 -3.57
CA ILE A 130 3.40 0.72 -2.30
C ILE A 130 3.29 2.23 -2.27
N THR A 131 3.68 2.92 -3.34
CA THR A 131 3.63 4.39 -3.41
C THR A 131 2.20 4.94 -3.40
N GLY A 132 1.22 4.11 -3.77
CA GLY A 132 -0.21 4.44 -3.73
C GLY A 132 -0.93 4.04 -2.44
N ALA A 133 -0.21 3.52 -1.45
CA ALA A 133 -0.79 3.10 -0.17
C ALA A 133 -0.91 4.28 0.81
N ASP A 134 -1.90 4.19 1.72
CA ASP A 134 -2.08 5.12 2.82
C ASP A 134 -1.24 4.72 4.05
N LEU A 135 -0.85 3.43 4.11
CA LEU A 135 -0.04 2.86 5.19
C LEU A 135 0.84 1.72 4.66
N ILE A 136 2.08 1.65 5.10
CA ILE A 136 2.98 0.53 4.87
C ILE A 136 3.08 -0.32 6.13
N LEU A 137 2.86 -1.63 6.01
CA LEU A 137 3.26 -2.60 7.01
C LEU A 137 4.64 -3.16 6.62
N HIS A 138 5.67 -2.76 7.31
CA HIS A 138 7.00 -3.31 7.14
C HIS A 138 7.12 -4.62 7.91
N VAL A 139 6.96 -5.74 7.22
CA VAL A 139 6.98 -7.09 7.80
C VAL A 139 8.41 -7.59 7.93
N ILE A 140 8.81 -7.88 9.16
CA ILE A 140 10.16 -8.27 9.55
C ILE A 140 10.10 -9.68 10.14
N ASP A 141 10.99 -10.57 9.71
CA ASP A 141 11.15 -11.89 10.33
C ASP A 141 11.92 -11.75 11.65
N ALA A 142 11.20 -11.80 12.77
CA ALA A 142 11.80 -11.67 14.10
C ALA A 142 12.76 -12.81 14.46
N SER A 143 12.65 -13.97 13.80
CA SER A 143 13.51 -15.13 14.03
C SER A 143 14.82 -15.12 13.24
N SER A 144 14.94 -14.20 12.27
CA SER A 144 16.15 -14.07 11.45
C SER A 144 17.28 -13.39 12.25
N PRO A 145 18.47 -13.96 12.32
CA PRO A 145 19.61 -13.29 12.97
C PRO A 145 20.07 -12.03 12.21
N GLU A 146 19.70 -11.88 10.93
CA GLU A 146 20.09 -10.78 10.05
C GLU A 146 18.95 -9.76 9.87
N PHE A 147 17.92 -9.76 10.74
CA PHE A 147 16.74 -8.92 10.55
C PHE A 147 17.05 -7.42 10.47
N GLU A 148 18.11 -6.94 11.15
CA GLU A 148 18.51 -5.53 11.09
C GLU A 148 18.99 -5.13 9.69
N GLY A 149 19.87 -5.94 9.08
CA GLY A 149 20.30 -5.72 7.70
C GLY A 149 19.17 -5.87 6.68
N GLN A 150 18.16 -6.73 6.98
CA GLN A 150 16.96 -6.83 6.15
C GLN A 150 16.09 -5.58 6.26
N ILE A 151 15.97 -4.99 7.46
CA ILE A 151 15.27 -3.71 7.66
C ILE A 151 15.94 -2.61 6.82
N GLU A 152 17.27 -2.47 6.91
CA GLU A 152 18.02 -1.48 6.14
C GLU A 152 17.80 -1.64 4.63
N ALA A 153 17.92 -2.88 4.12
CA ALA A 153 17.70 -3.16 2.70
C ALA A 153 16.29 -2.80 2.23
N VAL A 154 15.26 -3.03 3.05
CA VAL A 154 13.87 -2.64 2.72
C VAL A 154 13.71 -1.13 2.75
N CYS A 155 14.27 -0.44 3.75
CA CYS A 155 14.25 1.02 3.85
C CYS A 155 14.92 1.68 2.63
N GLU A 156 16.08 1.18 2.20
CA GLU A 156 16.77 1.67 1.00
C GLU A 156 15.88 1.58 -0.26
N VAL A 157 15.15 0.47 -0.43
CA VAL A 157 14.24 0.32 -1.57
C VAL A 157 13.04 1.26 -1.45
N LEU A 158 12.43 1.41 -0.26
CA LEU A 158 11.34 2.35 -0.03
C LEU A 158 11.76 3.80 -0.33
N ASP A 159 13.00 4.15 0.00
CA ASP A 159 13.59 5.46 -0.33
C ASP A 159 13.76 5.65 -1.84
N GLN A 160 14.28 4.64 -2.54
CA GLN A 160 14.48 4.68 -4.00
C GLN A 160 13.17 4.85 -4.79
N ILE A 161 12.06 4.32 -4.27
CA ILE A 161 10.73 4.47 -4.91
C ILE A 161 9.96 5.70 -4.43
N GLY A 162 10.54 6.52 -3.53
CA GLY A 162 9.90 7.74 -3.02
C GLY A 162 8.77 7.49 -2.01
N ALA A 163 8.80 6.37 -1.29
CA ALA A 163 7.76 5.99 -0.33
C ALA A 163 8.04 6.46 1.11
N GLN A 164 9.07 7.27 1.36
CA GLN A 164 9.50 7.71 2.70
C GLN A 164 8.43 8.51 3.46
N SER A 165 7.54 9.22 2.73
CA SER A 165 6.48 10.04 3.33
C SER A 165 5.27 9.24 3.77
N ILE A 166 5.18 7.95 3.40
CA ILE A 166 4.04 7.10 3.74
C ILE A 166 4.22 6.59 5.17
N PRO A 167 3.21 6.75 6.04
CA PRO A 167 3.25 6.18 7.39
C PRO A 167 3.59 4.69 7.36
N THR A 168 4.50 4.27 8.22
CA THR A 168 4.98 2.88 8.24
C THR A 168 4.88 2.30 9.65
N ILE A 169 4.30 1.10 9.77
CA ILE A 169 4.27 0.32 11.01
C ILE A 169 5.25 -0.85 10.86
N ALA A 170 6.31 -0.86 11.67
CA ALA A 170 7.19 -2.01 11.80
C ALA A 170 6.44 -3.17 12.47
N THR A 171 6.39 -4.31 11.79
CA THR A 171 5.64 -5.49 12.21
C THR A 171 6.58 -6.70 12.26
N PHE A 172 7.02 -7.06 13.46
CA PHE A 172 7.84 -8.23 13.70
C PHE A 172 6.96 -9.48 13.68
N ASN A 173 7.13 -10.29 12.67
CA ASN A 173 6.39 -11.53 12.47
C ASN A 173 7.21 -12.75 12.94
N LYS A 174 6.59 -13.90 13.04
CA LYS A 174 7.14 -15.17 13.52
C LYS A 174 7.61 -15.13 14.99
N CYS A 175 6.93 -14.32 15.81
CA CYS A 175 7.25 -14.22 17.24
C CYS A 175 7.06 -15.53 18.01
N ASP A 176 6.27 -16.46 17.45
CA ASP A 176 6.10 -17.83 17.96
C ASP A 176 7.39 -18.67 17.94
N LEU A 177 8.41 -18.24 17.21
CA LEU A 177 9.72 -18.91 17.14
C LEU A 177 10.74 -18.34 18.15
N LEU A 178 10.39 -17.28 18.88
CA LEU A 178 11.25 -16.62 19.85
C LEU A 178 10.96 -17.11 21.28
N ASP A 179 12.00 -17.15 22.10
CA ASP A 179 11.82 -17.27 23.55
C ASP A 179 11.31 -15.97 24.17
N ALA A 180 10.78 -16.05 25.37
CA ALA A 180 10.16 -14.91 26.07
C ALA A 180 11.15 -13.77 26.37
N GLU A 181 12.42 -14.10 26.63
CA GLU A 181 13.47 -13.12 26.94
C GLU A 181 13.86 -12.31 25.71
N THR A 182 14.10 -12.98 24.58
CA THR A 182 14.39 -12.36 23.30
C THR A 182 13.23 -11.46 22.84
N LEU A 183 11.99 -11.95 22.92
CA LEU A 183 10.80 -11.17 22.57
C LEU A 183 10.66 -9.92 23.44
N ALA A 184 10.87 -10.04 24.76
CA ALA A 184 10.85 -8.90 25.68
C ALA A 184 11.97 -7.89 25.37
N GLY A 185 13.15 -8.36 24.97
CA GLY A 185 14.25 -7.54 24.50
C GLY A 185 13.88 -6.74 23.26
N LEU A 186 13.31 -7.37 22.25
CA LEU A 186 12.85 -6.71 21.02
C LEU A 186 11.76 -5.68 21.29
N LYS A 187 10.77 -6.01 22.15
CA LYS A 187 9.71 -5.06 22.53
C LYS A 187 10.25 -3.81 23.21
N ARG A 188 11.30 -3.94 24.03
CA ARG A 188 11.98 -2.77 24.64
C ARG A 188 12.74 -1.93 23.62
N ARG A 189 13.38 -2.58 22.66
CA ARG A 189 14.18 -1.90 21.61
C ARG A 189 13.33 -1.22 20.57
N TYR A 190 12.17 -1.80 20.23
CA TYR A 190 11.24 -1.29 19.21
C TYR A 190 9.82 -1.06 19.80
N PRO A 191 9.65 -0.07 20.69
CA PRO A 191 8.40 0.11 21.44
C PRO A 191 7.20 0.48 20.55
N SER A 192 7.43 1.10 19.41
CA SER A 192 6.38 1.47 18.45
C SER A 192 6.01 0.35 17.47
N ALA A 193 6.79 -0.76 17.44
CA ALA A 193 6.53 -1.86 16.55
C ALA A 193 5.39 -2.76 17.04
N ARG A 194 4.83 -3.54 16.13
CA ARG A 194 3.86 -4.60 16.43
C ARG A 194 4.55 -5.96 16.34
N PHE A 195 4.23 -6.83 17.28
CA PHE A 195 4.82 -8.16 17.40
C PHE A 195 3.71 -9.18 17.20
N VAL A 196 3.84 -9.99 16.15
CA VAL A 196 2.78 -10.90 15.70
C VAL A 196 3.32 -12.27 15.34
N SER A 197 2.43 -13.24 15.30
CA SER A 197 2.64 -14.49 14.59
C SER A 197 1.49 -14.71 13.62
N ALA A 198 1.76 -14.60 12.33
CA ALA A 198 0.78 -14.92 11.30
C ALA A 198 0.34 -16.40 11.38
N ARG A 199 1.19 -17.29 11.91
CA ARG A 199 0.92 -18.70 12.08
C ARG A 199 -0.06 -18.96 13.23
N SER A 200 0.23 -18.47 14.44
CA SER A 200 -0.61 -18.71 15.62
C SER A 200 -1.80 -17.76 15.73
N GLY A 201 -1.69 -16.55 15.14
CA GLY A 201 -2.66 -15.47 15.27
C GLY A 201 -2.35 -14.53 16.44
N GLU A 202 -1.31 -14.78 17.20
CA GLU A 202 -0.91 -13.92 18.31
C GLU A 202 -0.56 -12.51 17.82
N GLY A 203 -1.03 -11.49 18.54
CA GLY A 203 -0.76 -10.08 18.26
C GLY A 203 -1.51 -9.49 17.06
N ILE A 204 -2.26 -10.28 16.28
CA ILE A 204 -2.97 -9.81 15.07
C ILE A 204 -4.03 -8.77 15.42
N GLU A 205 -4.81 -8.97 16.49
CA GLU A 205 -5.82 -7.99 16.93
C GLU A 205 -5.19 -6.63 17.25
N GLY A 206 -4.04 -6.62 17.93
CA GLY A 206 -3.28 -5.40 18.21
C GLY A 206 -2.74 -4.72 16.94
N LEU A 207 -2.37 -5.50 15.93
CA LEU A 207 -1.97 -4.97 14.62
C LEU A 207 -3.17 -4.35 13.89
N VAL A 208 -4.32 -5.02 13.86
CA VAL A 208 -5.56 -4.50 13.25
C VAL A 208 -5.99 -3.19 13.95
N GLY A 209 -5.90 -3.12 15.28
CA GLY A 209 -6.14 -1.90 16.04
C GLY A 209 -5.20 -0.75 15.65
N ALA A 210 -3.91 -1.06 15.43
CA ALA A 210 -2.95 -0.04 14.99
C ALA A 210 -3.22 0.45 13.56
N ILE A 211 -3.65 -0.43 12.66
CA ILE A 211 -4.07 -0.06 11.30
C ILE A 211 -5.32 0.83 11.36
N ALA A 212 -6.31 0.47 12.19
CA ALA A 212 -7.53 1.27 12.37
C ALA A 212 -7.20 2.67 12.91
N GLN A 213 -6.29 2.77 13.88
CA GLN A 213 -5.82 4.06 14.40
C GLN A 213 -5.13 4.90 13.32
N ALA A 214 -4.29 4.30 12.49
CA ALA A 214 -3.65 4.99 11.36
C ALA A 214 -4.70 5.47 10.35
N ALA A 215 -5.70 4.65 10.04
CA ALA A 215 -6.79 4.99 9.15
C ALA A 215 -7.60 6.17 9.69
N SER A 216 -7.96 6.16 10.97
CA SER A 216 -8.70 7.26 11.61
C SER A 216 -7.87 8.56 11.72
N SER A 217 -6.55 8.43 11.86
CA SER A 217 -5.65 9.58 11.88
C SER A 217 -5.48 10.24 10.51
N ALA A 218 -5.73 9.51 9.43
CA ALA A 218 -5.70 10.02 8.07
C ALA A 218 -7.00 10.75 7.68
N ASP A 219 -8.09 10.57 8.46
CA ASP A 219 -9.39 11.18 8.18
C ASP A 219 -9.38 12.68 8.51
N ALA A 220 -10.00 13.45 7.63
CA ALA A 220 -10.22 14.86 7.84
C ALA A 220 -11.46 15.09 8.71
N LYS A 221 -11.29 15.88 9.78
CA LYS A 221 -12.44 16.37 10.55
C LYS A 221 -13.11 17.52 9.81
N LEU A 222 -14.35 17.33 9.40
CA LEU A 222 -15.14 18.31 8.66
C LEU A 222 -16.35 18.73 9.47
N ASP A 223 -16.68 20.04 9.41
CA ASP A 223 -17.94 20.62 9.87
C ASP A 223 -18.62 21.19 8.63
N VAL A 224 -19.73 20.58 8.21
CA VAL A 224 -20.39 20.92 6.96
C VAL A 224 -21.87 21.17 7.16
N LEU A 225 -22.42 22.12 6.40
CA LEU A 225 -23.85 22.39 6.32
C LEU A 225 -24.35 21.95 4.93
N VAL A 226 -24.95 20.78 4.86
CA VAL A 226 -25.45 20.17 3.63
C VAL A 226 -26.88 20.63 3.38
N PRO A 227 -27.18 21.36 2.27
CA PRO A 227 -28.54 21.77 1.94
C PRO A 227 -29.48 20.56 1.77
N TYR A 228 -30.76 20.72 2.10
CA TYR A 228 -31.76 19.66 1.99
C TYR A 228 -31.91 19.07 0.58
N GLN A 229 -31.57 19.85 -0.47
CA GLN A 229 -31.58 19.37 -1.87
C GLN A 229 -30.44 18.37 -2.15
N ARG A 230 -29.45 18.27 -1.29
CA ARG A 230 -28.30 17.39 -1.42
C ARG A 230 -28.35 16.24 -0.41
N GLY A 231 -29.53 15.61 -0.28
CA GLY A 231 -29.71 14.41 0.54
C GLY A 231 -28.79 13.25 0.16
N ASP A 232 -28.30 13.22 -1.10
CA ASP A 232 -27.28 12.32 -1.58
C ASP A 232 -25.98 12.40 -0.76
N LEU A 233 -25.57 13.61 -0.35
CA LEU A 233 -24.36 13.78 0.47
C LEU A 233 -24.59 13.39 1.93
N VAL A 234 -25.82 13.58 2.45
CA VAL A 234 -26.15 13.10 3.80
C VAL A 234 -26.13 11.58 3.83
N SER A 235 -26.70 10.91 2.82
CA SER A 235 -26.61 9.45 2.69
C SER A 235 -25.17 8.97 2.55
N LEU A 236 -24.35 9.65 1.74
CA LEU A 236 -22.93 9.35 1.61
C LEU A 236 -22.20 9.48 2.94
N ALA A 237 -22.51 10.50 3.74
CA ALA A 237 -21.90 10.70 5.06
C ALA A 237 -22.24 9.53 6.00
N HIS A 238 -23.51 9.07 6.01
CA HIS A 238 -23.92 7.93 6.84
C HIS A 238 -23.32 6.59 6.38
N GLU A 239 -23.12 6.42 5.07
CA GLU A 239 -22.57 5.16 4.52
C GLU A 239 -21.06 5.06 4.59
N ARG A 240 -20.34 6.20 4.53
CA ARG A 240 -18.89 6.20 4.24
C ARG A 240 -18.03 7.05 5.19
N CYS A 241 -18.65 7.83 6.08
CA CYS A 241 -17.94 8.68 7.03
C CYS A 241 -18.34 8.33 8.47
N HIS A 242 -17.50 8.69 9.43
CA HIS A 242 -17.85 8.57 10.83
C HIS A 242 -18.51 9.89 11.29
N ILE A 243 -19.80 9.85 11.61
CA ILE A 243 -20.56 11.02 12.06
C ILE A 243 -20.34 11.23 13.54
N ILE A 244 -19.77 12.40 13.90
CA ILE A 244 -19.56 12.82 15.30
C ILE A 244 -20.84 13.43 15.86
N SER A 245 -21.47 14.31 15.07
CA SER A 245 -22.75 14.95 15.46
C SER A 245 -23.55 15.33 14.21
N GLU A 246 -24.86 15.30 14.36
CA GLU A 246 -25.82 15.69 13.32
C GLU A 246 -26.87 16.61 13.95
N SER A 247 -27.20 17.69 13.25
CA SER A 247 -28.29 18.59 13.64
C SER A 247 -28.97 19.18 12.40
N HIS A 248 -30.27 19.40 12.50
CA HIS A 248 -31.05 20.00 11.42
C HIS A 248 -31.20 21.50 11.66
N GLU A 249 -30.75 22.32 10.71
CA GLU A 249 -30.84 23.75 10.69
C GLU A 249 -31.87 24.23 9.68
N ALA A 250 -32.24 25.53 9.67
CA ALA A 250 -33.24 26.06 8.76
C ALA A 250 -32.85 25.88 7.26
N THR A 251 -31.56 25.81 6.94
CA THR A 251 -31.03 25.77 5.58
C THR A 251 -30.52 24.40 5.14
N GLY A 252 -30.39 23.44 6.06
CA GLY A 252 -29.85 22.11 5.74
C GLY A 252 -29.54 21.29 6.99
N THR A 253 -28.87 20.17 6.77
CA THR A 253 -28.36 19.29 7.83
C THR A 253 -26.89 19.64 8.10
N ARG A 254 -26.58 20.02 9.34
CA ARG A 254 -25.20 20.22 9.79
C ARG A 254 -24.64 18.90 10.28
N LEU A 255 -23.48 18.54 9.74
CA LEU A 255 -22.77 17.33 10.09
C LEU A 255 -21.35 17.68 10.55
N GLN A 256 -20.97 17.18 11.74
CA GLN A 256 -19.56 17.06 12.11
C GLN A 256 -19.16 15.63 11.88
N LEU A 257 -18.18 15.42 11.01
CA LEU A 257 -17.80 14.07 10.57
C LEU A 257 -16.28 13.93 10.36
N LEU A 258 -15.82 12.69 10.44
CA LEU A 258 -14.50 12.30 9.97
C LEU A 258 -14.67 11.65 8.60
N ALA A 259 -14.03 12.23 7.59
CA ALA A 259 -14.09 11.75 6.20
C ALA A 259 -12.72 11.29 5.74
N ALA A 260 -12.67 10.12 5.11
CA ALA A 260 -11.49 9.68 4.39
C ALA A 260 -11.12 10.71 3.30
N PRO A 261 -9.82 10.89 2.96
CA PRO A 261 -9.36 11.90 2.00
C PRO A 261 -10.11 11.89 0.68
N ALA A 262 -10.54 10.71 0.21
CA ALA A 262 -11.31 10.56 -1.03
C ALA A 262 -12.68 11.27 -1.01
N PHE A 263 -13.28 11.47 0.16
CA PHE A 263 -14.61 12.09 0.28
C PHE A 263 -14.55 13.58 0.63
N VAL A 264 -13.38 14.09 1.07
CA VAL A 264 -13.22 15.50 1.46
C VAL A 264 -13.67 16.46 0.35
N SER A 265 -13.35 16.16 -0.91
CA SER A 265 -13.72 17.00 -2.05
C SER A 265 -15.24 17.12 -2.23
N ALA A 266 -16.01 16.09 -1.95
CA ALA A 266 -17.47 16.11 -2.05
C ALA A 266 -18.11 17.06 -1.05
N PHE A 267 -17.53 17.18 0.14
CA PHE A 267 -18.03 18.04 1.22
C PHE A 267 -17.41 19.44 1.21
N SER A 268 -16.29 19.66 0.52
CA SER A 268 -15.58 20.96 0.50
C SER A 268 -16.46 22.17 0.19
N PRO A 269 -17.46 22.13 -0.73
CA PRO A 269 -18.31 23.27 -1.02
C PRO A 269 -19.24 23.66 0.14
N TYR A 270 -19.43 22.76 1.09
CA TYR A 270 -20.40 22.89 2.20
C TYR A 270 -19.73 23.06 3.56
N LEU A 271 -18.42 23.28 3.60
CA LEU A 271 -17.67 23.55 4.82
C LEU A 271 -18.19 24.80 5.52
N VAL A 272 -18.53 24.65 6.78
CA VAL A 272 -18.84 25.78 7.66
C VAL A 272 -17.53 26.47 8.00
N ARG A 273 -17.30 27.68 7.45
CA ARG A 273 -16.16 28.52 7.83
C ARG A 273 -16.40 28.96 9.27
N SER A 274 -15.54 28.55 10.18
CA SER A 274 -15.53 29.08 11.54
C SER A 274 -15.14 30.56 11.47
N GLU A 275 -16.14 31.47 11.59
CA GLU A 275 -15.94 32.92 11.79
C GLU A 275 -15.48 33.24 13.21
N GLU A 276 -14.88 32.34 13.93
CA GLU A 276 -14.37 32.56 15.27
C GLU A 276 -12.86 32.80 15.31
N ARG A 277 -12.40 33.91 14.69
CA ARG A 277 -11.15 34.59 15.07
C ARG A 277 -11.18 36.09 14.83
N ARG A 278 -12.27 36.75 15.17
CA ARG A 278 -12.32 38.22 15.21
C ARG A 278 -13.14 38.73 16.42
N VAL A 279 -12.78 38.31 17.63
CA VAL A 279 -13.14 39.10 18.82
C VAL A 279 -11.93 39.05 19.74
N GLY A 280 -11.29 40.19 19.96
CA GLY A 280 -10.25 40.33 20.94
C GLY A 280 -9.04 41.18 20.56
N LYS A 281 -9.26 42.34 19.94
CA LYS A 281 -8.40 43.51 20.15
C LYS A 281 -9.30 44.71 20.31
N SER A 282 -9.89 44.85 21.51
CA SER A 282 -10.30 46.16 22.01
C SER A 282 -9.01 46.88 22.42
N VAL A 283 -8.80 47.98 21.75
CA VAL A 283 -7.83 49.00 22.09
C VAL A 283 -8.38 49.67 23.38
N ASP A 284 -7.62 49.59 24.44
CA ASP A 284 -7.77 50.53 25.57
C ASP A 284 -6.81 51.72 25.32
N LEU A 285 -7.43 52.87 25.31
CA LEU A 285 -6.83 54.20 25.34
C LEU A 285 -6.09 54.45 26.68
#